data_b3451b9fc0e8500c7e988756765dcde8
#
_entry.id   b3451b9fc0e8500c7e988756765dcde8
#
_cell.length_a   1.000
_cell.length_b   1.000
_cell.length_c   1.000
_cell.angle_alpha   90.00
_cell.angle_beta   90.00
_cell.angle_gamma   90.00
#
_symmetry.space_group_name_H-M   'P 1'
#
loop_
_entity.id
_entity.type
_entity.pdbx_description
1 polymer ?
#
loop_
_entity_poly.entity_id
_entity_poly.type
_entity_poly.pdbx_seq_one_letter_code
_entity_poly.pdbx_strand_id
1 'polypeptide(L)'
;MFSVGALAETAGPMIVLGLNAVFHDPAAALVIDGAVVAAAEEERFSRRKHGKTPVAFSTWELPEESMAWCLEHAGVAPEDLDAVAYSYDPDLAFQPNGDITAAEWEGLRTLYARRAPLFLRTALPGLDPERVRWVPHHVAHAASATFASGFDPCSVLVLDGRGERASHLAGRSAGGDLEILAAQQLPHSLGLLYEELTAHLGFRRSSDEYKVMAMASYGSPSYLDGFRELVRADGRGGFVVEDVDLARFAPPLAPGGEFTAEHADLACTVQRRLEEVLLDLARWLHARTGDRDLVMAGGVALNCVANSRLWREGPFERIWVQPAAGDAGTALGAAMHVAHALGDAVQPMTTAALGRGWDDAALAARLQTAGVAFERPDDVADAVAEALAANQVVAWFQGRSEYGPRALGHRSLLADPRHPGNLEKLNDIKGREQFRPVAPMVLATRAPEIFDGGPIPSPFMLFTHGLRPGWAERIPAVVHVDCTARIQTVDREREPLVARMLERFEARTGVPVVVNTSLNTAGRPMVDDPRDALECFGSAPVDVLAIGPFLVRRAGVARVPERATEPVAA
;
A
#
# COMPACT_ATOMS: atom_id res chain seq x y z
N MET A 1 23.30 50.77 31.86
CA MET A 1 22.38 49.63 31.88
C MET A 1 22.21 49.15 30.44
N PHE A 2 23.04 48.21 30.01
CA PHE A 2 22.91 47.59 28.71
C PHE A 2 22.24 46.24 28.92
N SER A 3 20.98 46.11 28.41
CA SER A 3 20.27 44.84 28.34
C SER A 3 20.91 44.00 27.26
N VAL A 4 21.58 42.94 27.64
CA VAL A 4 22.03 41.87 26.73
C VAL A 4 20.79 41.05 26.44
N GLY A 5 20.21 41.26 25.26
CA GLY A 5 19.22 40.35 24.71
C GLY A 5 19.90 38.99 24.50
N ALA A 6 19.45 37.98 25.23
CA ALA A 6 19.79 36.61 24.96
C ALA A 6 19.32 36.29 23.52
N LEU A 7 20.27 36.05 22.62
CA LEU A 7 20.02 35.38 21.37
C LEU A 7 19.48 33.98 21.77
N ALA A 8 18.23 33.70 21.50
CA ALA A 8 17.74 32.34 21.50
C ALA A 8 18.61 31.59 20.49
N GLU A 9 19.46 30.68 20.97
CA GLU A 9 20.06 29.67 20.12
C GLU A 9 18.91 28.99 19.41
N THR A 10 18.80 29.15 18.10
CA THR A 10 17.87 28.36 17.30
C THR A 10 18.37 26.94 17.42
N ALA A 11 17.64 26.11 18.17
CA ALA A 11 17.87 24.66 18.16
C ALA A 11 17.91 24.22 16.68
N GLY A 12 18.85 23.33 16.34
CA GLY A 12 18.89 22.73 15.01
C GLY A 12 17.58 22.02 14.67
N PRO A 13 17.38 21.61 13.42
CA PRO A 13 16.19 20.88 13.05
C PRO A 13 16.07 19.58 13.86
N MET A 14 14.85 19.22 14.27
CA MET A 14 14.57 17.91 14.89
C MET A 14 14.54 16.83 13.81
N ILE A 15 15.36 15.81 13.94
CA ILE A 15 15.56 14.78 12.91
C ILE A 15 15.28 13.39 13.49
N VAL A 16 14.22 12.73 13.00
CA VAL A 16 13.81 11.40 13.45
C VAL A 16 13.78 10.43 12.29
N LEU A 17 14.56 9.35 12.39
CA LEU A 17 14.53 8.22 11.47
C LEU A 17 13.63 7.12 12.05
N GLY A 18 12.53 6.79 11.38
CA GLY A 18 11.69 5.66 11.72
C GLY A 18 12.05 4.43 10.91
N LEU A 19 11.93 3.26 11.53
CA LEU A 19 12.16 2.00 10.83
C LEU A 19 11.22 0.89 11.29
N ASN A 20 10.87 0.03 10.32
CA ASN A 20 10.27 -1.27 10.52
C ASN A 20 11.24 -2.36 10.06
N ALA A 21 11.48 -3.35 10.92
CA ALA A 21 12.34 -4.48 10.59
C ALA A 21 11.83 -5.81 11.19
N VAL A 22 10.67 -5.76 11.87
CA VAL A 22 10.06 -6.94 12.49
C VAL A 22 8.96 -7.49 11.57
N PHE A 23 8.33 -8.49 11.73
CA PHE A 23 7.24 -9.15 11.00
C PHE A 23 7.38 -9.09 9.46
N HIS A 24 7.00 -7.99 8.80
CA HIS A 24 6.82 -7.90 7.35
C HIS A 24 7.30 -6.55 6.79
N ASP A 25 7.61 -6.44 5.50
CA ASP A 25 7.93 -5.22 4.76
C ASP A 25 8.89 -4.25 5.47
N PRO A 26 10.18 -4.62 5.65
CA PRO A 26 11.18 -3.69 6.18
C PRO A 26 11.15 -2.37 5.41
N ALA A 27 11.19 -1.26 6.16
CA ALA A 27 11.06 0.08 5.59
C ALA A 27 11.73 1.12 6.49
N ALA A 28 12.07 2.27 5.90
CA ALA A 28 12.55 3.45 6.61
C ALA A 28 11.76 4.69 6.21
N ALA A 29 11.64 5.64 7.14
CA ALA A 29 11.05 6.95 6.91
C ALA A 29 11.79 8.02 7.71
N LEU A 30 12.01 9.18 7.10
CA LEU A 30 12.70 10.31 7.71
C LEU A 30 11.75 11.48 7.90
N VAL A 31 11.64 11.96 9.13
CA VAL A 31 10.87 13.14 9.51
C VAL A 31 11.84 14.21 10.01
N ILE A 32 11.72 15.42 9.47
CA ILE A 32 12.52 16.60 9.86
C ILE A 32 11.56 17.74 10.17
N ASP A 33 11.66 18.32 11.36
CA ASP A 33 10.78 19.39 11.84
C ASP A 33 9.28 19.06 11.65
N GLY A 34 8.90 17.82 11.96
CA GLY A 34 7.55 17.30 11.82
C GLY A 34 7.11 17.01 10.38
N ALA A 35 7.91 17.30 9.36
CA ALA A 35 7.58 17.04 7.96
C ALA A 35 8.19 15.72 7.48
N VAL A 36 7.43 14.93 6.71
CA VAL A 36 7.93 13.71 6.07
C VAL A 36 8.79 14.09 4.87
N VAL A 37 10.10 13.81 4.95
CA VAL A 37 11.06 14.14 3.89
C VAL A 37 11.25 12.99 2.92
N ALA A 38 11.34 11.76 3.44
CA ALA A 38 11.56 10.55 2.66
C ALA A 38 10.94 9.34 3.35
N ALA A 39 10.45 8.38 2.56
CA ALA A 39 10.07 7.05 3.04
C ALA A 39 10.18 6.02 1.91
N ALA A 40 10.70 4.85 2.22
CA ALA A 40 10.85 3.78 1.24
C ALA A 40 10.86 2.40 1.88
N GLU A 41 10.26 1.42 1.20
CA GLU A 41 10.38 0.01 1.54
C GLU A 41 11.71 -0.56 1.03
N GLU A 42 12.32 -1.45 1.79
CA GLU A 42 13.57 -2.12 1.45
C GLU A 42 13.47 -2.95 0.17
N GLU A 43 12.28 -3.47 -0.15
CA GLU A 43 12.06 -4.22 -1.40
C GLU A 43 12.36 -3.40 -2.66
N ARG A 44 12.30 -2.04 -2.57
CA ARG A 44 12.59 -1.15 -3.71
C ARG A 44 14.07 -1.17 -4.08
N PHE A 45 14.94 -1.42 -3.13
CA PHE A 45 16.40 -1.46 -3.28
C PHE A 45 16.89 -2.89 -3.46
N SER A 46 16.58 -3.76 -2.51
CA SER A 46 17.03 -5.16 -2.49
C SER A 46 16.46 -6.02 -3.63
N ARG A 47 15.40 -5.56 -4.29
CA ARG A 47 14.65 -6.28 -5.33
C ARG A 47 14.09 -7.63 -4.87
N ARG A 48 14.01 -7.83 -3.56
CA ARG A 48 13.35 -8.98 -2.93
C ARG A 48 11.95 -8.60 -2.53
N LYS A 49 10.94 -9.32 -3.03
CA LYS A 49 9.54 -9.07 -2.67
C LYS A 49 9.37 -9.14 -1.15
N HIS A 50 8.75 -8.09 -0.56
CA HIS A 50 8.62 -7.87 0.88
C HIS A 50 9.96 -7.62 1.62
N GLY A 51 11.03 -7.25 0.90
CA GLY A 51 12.34 -6.92 1.48
C GLY A 51 13.08 -8.06 2.16
N LYS A 52 12.50 -9.25 2.26
CA LYS A 52 13.02 -10.39 3.02
C LYS A 52 13.05 -11.66 2.19
N THR A 53 13.94 -12.57 2.58
CA THR A 53 13.85 -13.96 2.13
C THR A 53 12.62 -14.60 2.78
N PRO A 54 11.80 -15.39 2.04
CA PRO A 54 10.59 -16.01 2.58
C PRO A 54 10.91 -17.21 3.50
N VAL A 55 11.74 -16.98 4.50
CA VAL A 55 12.03 -17.93 5.58
C VAL A 55 11.68 -17.30 6.92
N ALA A 56 11.25 -18.11 7.86
CA ALA A 56 10.78 -17.65 9.15
C ALA A 56 11.79 -16.81 9.94
N PHE A 57 13.07 -16.95 9.65
CA PHE A 57 14.18 -16.23 10.29
C PHE A 57 14.50 -14.86 9.71
N SER A 58 13.97 -14.50 8.54
CA SER A 58 14.31 -13.22 7.88
C SER A 58 13.59 -12.00 8.50
N THR A 59 12.95 -12.19 9.65
CA THR A 59 12.25 -11.12 10.36
C THR A 59 13.17 -10.07 11.00
N TRP A 60 14.46 -10.26 10.97
CA TRP A 60 15.46 -9.36 11.55
C TRP A 60 16.38 -8.69 10.53
N GLU A 61 16.08 -8.78 9.24
CA GLU A 61 16.80 -7.98 8.25
C GLU A 61 16.43 -6.50 8.43
N LEU A 62 17.43 -5.68 8.80
CA LEU A 62 17.26 -4.22 8.86
C LEU A 62 17.06 -3.66 7.46
N PRO A 63 16.30 -2.56 7.31
CA PRO A 63 16.13 -1.87 6.04
C PRO A 63 17.35 -0.97 5.73
N GLU A 64 18.54 -1.58 5.57
CA GLU A 64 19.81 -0.88 5.50
C GLU A 64 19.91 0.07 4.30
N GLU A 65 19.44 -0.38 3.12
CA GLU A 65 19.52 0.43 1.90
C GLU A 65 18.51 1.58 1.94
N SER A 66 17.29 1.33 2.44
CA SER A 66 16.31 2.40 2.56
C SER A 66 16.66 3.42 3.65
N MET A 67 17.24 2.99 4.79
CA MET A 67 17.77 3.91 5.80
C MET A 67 18.88 4.80 5.23
N ALA A 68 19.90 4.18 4.60
CA ALA A 68 21.01 4.91 3.99
C ALA A 68 20.51 5.92 2.94
N TRP A 69 19.58 5.50 2.09
CA TRP A 69 19.00 6.38 1.08
C TRP A 69 18.20 7.55 1.69
N CYS A 70 17.41 7.32 2.74
CA CYS A 70 16.65 8.38 3.41
C CYS A 70 17.58 9.47 3.95
N LEU A 71 18.69 9.07 4.58
CA LEU A 71 19.69 9.99 5.12
C LEU A 71 20.45 10.73 4.01
N GLU A 72 20.92 9.99 2.99
CA GLU A 72 21.62 10.58 1.84
C GLU A 72 20.73 11.60 1.11
N HIS A 73 19.43 11.28 0.89
CA HIS A 73 18.48 12.16 0.23
C HIS A 73 18.30 13.50 0.94
N ALA A 74 18.36 13.49 2.28
CA ALA A 74 18.22 14.70 3.10
C ALA A 74 19.56 15.38 3.41
N GLY A 75 20.70 14.75 3.07
CA GLY A 75 22.03 15.24 3.44
C GLY A 75 22.29 15.19 4.95
N VAL A 76 21.71 14.23 5.66
CA VAL A 76 21.79 14.03 7.11
C VAL A 76 22.81 12.96 7.42
N ALA A 77 23.72 13.23 8.37
CA ALA A 77 24.63 12.22 8.89
C ALA A 77 23.99 11.46 10.07
N PRO A 78 24.36 10.17 10.31
CA PRO A 78 23.80 9.39 11.41
C PRO A 78 23.97 10.00 12.80
N GLU A 79 25.03 10.76 13.01
CA GLU A 79 25.28 11.51 14.25
C GLU A 79 24.33 12.69 14.48
N ASP A 80 23.68 13.20 13.42
CA ASP A 80 22.73 14.32 13.49
C ASP A 80 21.31 13.87 13.90
N LEU A 81 21.04 12.56 13.90
CA LEU A 81 19.73 12.03 14.29
C LEU A 81 19.44 12.29 15.77
N ASP A 82 18.34 12.94 16.09
CA ASP A 82 17.84 13.10 17.47
C ASP A 82 17.28 11.80 18.02
N ALA A 83 16.63 11.00 17.17
CA ALA A 83 16.11 9.68 17.52
C ALA A 83 16.03 8.73 16.32
N VAL A 84 16.12 7.44 16.62
CA VAL A 84 15.73 6.34 15.73
C VAL A 84 14.52 5.65 16.34
N ALA A 85 13.37 5.76 15.68
CA ALA A 85 12.08 5.19 16.12
C ALA A 85 11.91 3.79 15.54
N TYR A 86 11.94 2.76 16.36
CA TYR A 86 11.76 1.36 15.95
C TYR A 86 10.34 0.89 16.23
N SER A 87 9.61 0.43 15.22
CA SER A 87 8.18 0.11 15.28
C SER A 87 7.86 -1.24 15.96
N TYR A 88 8.53 -1.54 17.05
CA TYR A 88 8.30 -2.74 17.87
C TYR A 88 8.88 -2.51 19.26
N ASP A 89 8.10 -2.78 20.30
CA ASP A 89 8.56 -2.71 21.68
C ASP A 89 8.85 -4.12 22.24
N PRO A 90 10.13 -4.49 22.39
CA PRO A 90 10.50 -5.82 22.87
C PRO A 90 10.09 -6.12 24.33
N ASP A 91 9.74 -5.08 25.11
CA ASP A 91 9.28 -5.27 26.49
C ASP A 91 7.79 -5.64 26.58
N LEU A 92 7.03 -5.35 25.52
CA LEU A 92 5.65 -5.76 25.37
C LEU A 92 5.50 -7.17 24.79
N ALA A 93 6.57 -7.78 24.27
CA ALA A 93 6.51 -9.06 23.61
C ALA A 93 5.95 -10.16 24.53
N PHE A 94 5.19 -11.08 23.93
CA PHE A 94 4.63 -12.23 24.64
C PHE A 94 5.76 -13.11 25.19
N GLN A 95 5.71 -13.41 26.49
CA GLN A 95 6.57 -14.40 27.14
C GLN A 95 5.75 -15.70 27.24
N PRO A 96 5.96 -16.68 26.34
CA PRO A 96 5.14 -17.87 26.35
C PRO A 96 5.41 -18.73 27.58
N ASN A 97 4.36 -19.06 28.32
CA ASN A 97 4.40 -20.02 29.40
C ASN A 97 4.24 -21.45 28.83
N GLY A 98 5.34 -22.06 28.44
CA GLY A 98 5.40 -23.54 28.40
C GLY A 98 5.32 -24.24 27.04
N ASP A 99 5.08 -23.58 25.90
CA ASP A 99 5.19 -24.23 24.60
C ASP A 99 6.47 -23.78 23.86
N ILE A 100 7.39 -24.72 23.64
CA ILE A 100 8.78 -24.45 23.27
C ILE A 100 8.89 -23.91 21.83
N THR A 101 8.08 -24.34 20.88
CA THR A 101 8.28 -24.01 19.46
C THR A 101 7.80 -22.61 19.06
N ALA A 102 6.60 -22.21 19.44
CA ALA A 102 6.13 -20.83 19.23
C ALA A 102 6.91 -19.85 20.13
N ALA A 103 7.29 -20.29 21.34
CA ALA A 103 8.11 -19.58 22.29
C ALA A 103 9.50 -19.24 21.76
N GLU A 104 10.14 -20.16 21.05
CA GLU A 104 11.50 -19.95 20.50
C GLU A 104 11.53 -18.86 19.43
N TRP A 105 10.54 -18.83 18.53
CA TRP A 105 10.45 -17.81 17.48
C TRP A 105 10.18 -16.42 18.04
N GLU A 106 9.25 -16.27 18.97
CA GLU A 106 8.98 -15.00 19.62
C GLU A 106 10.18 -14.55 20.47
N GLY A 107 10.83 -15.49 21.13
CA GLY A 107 12.06 -15.24 21.90
C GLY A 107 13.21 -14.73 21.02
N LEU A 108 13.41 -15.33 19.84
CA LEU A 108 14.42 -14.88 18.87
C LEU A 108 14.10 -13.50 18.31
N ARG A 109 12.83 -13.23 17.95
CA ARG A 109 12.38 -11.94 17.47
C ARG A 109 12.62 -10.84 18.52
N THR A 110 12.21 -11.10 19.76
CA THR A 110 12.41 -10.18 20.88
C THR A 110 13.89 -9.93 21.15
N LEU A 111 14.72 -11.00 21.13
CA LEU A 111 16.18 -10.87 21.30
C LEU A 111 16.81 -10.04 20.20
N TYR A 112 16.38 -10.23 18.96
CA TYR A 112 16.87 -9.45 17.83
C TYR A 112 16.48 -7.97 17.99
N ALA A 113 15.21 -7.67 18.29
CA ALA A 113 14.76 -6.30 18.53
C ALA A 113 15.58 -5.63 19.63
N ARG A 114 15.77 -6.30 20.78
CA ARG A 114 16.61 -5.76 21.87
C ARG A 114 18.06 -5.49 21.47
N ARG A 115 18.59 -6.22 20.49
CA ARG A 115 19.96 -6.02 19.96
C ARG A 115 20.02 -5.06 18.79
N ALA A 116 18.88 -4.63 18.25
CA ALA A 116 18.83 -3.72 17.10
C ALA A 116 19.70 -2.45 17.27
N PRO A 117 19.81 -1.82 18.47
CA PRO A 117 20.70 -0.68 18.65
C PRO A 117 22.17 -0.98 18.29
N LEU A 118 22.64 -2.21 18.55
CA LEU A 118 24.01 -2.62 18.21
C LEU A 118 24.17 -2.85 16.70
N PHE A 119 23.15 -3.42 16.06
CA PHE A 119 23.16 -3.63 14.61
C PHE A 119 23.04 -2.30 13.86
N LEU A 120 22.18 -1.40 14.35
CA LEU A 120 22.02 -0.05 13.79
C LEU A 120 23.33 0.77 13.86
N ARG A 121 24.09 0.67 14.95
CA ARG A 121 25.41 1.31 15.03
C ARG A 121 26.38 0.80 13.97
N THR A 122 26.23 -0.44 13.53
CA THR A 122 27.06 -1.01 12.45
C THR A 122 26.54 -0.57 11.07
N ALA A 123 25.22 -0.56 10.87
CA ALA A 123 24.59 -0.15 9.62
C ALA A 123 24.68 1.37 9.38
N LEU A 124 24.65 2.16 10.46
CA LEU A 124 24.73 3.63 10.46
C LEU A 124 25.93 4.09 11.31
N PRO A 125 27.16 4.06 10.78
CA PRO A 125 28.35 4.49 11.51
C PRO A 125 28.21 5.96 11.97
N GLY A 126 28.41 6.20 13.27
CA GLY A 126 28.22 7.50 13.92
C GLY A 126 26.92 7.59 14.73
N LEU A 127 25.97 6.69 14.53
CA LEU A 127 24.74 6.65 15.34
C LEU A 127 25.06 6.31 16.80
N ASP A 128 24.52 7.11 17.73
CA ASP A 128 24.47 6.79 19.15
C ASP A 128 23.33 5.77 19.41
N PRO A 129 23.65 4.53 19.84
CA PRO A 129 22.63 3.50 20.10
C PRO A 129 21.60 3.90 21.17
N GLU A 130 21.94 4.85 22.07
CA GLU A 130 21.01 5.33 23.10
C GLU A 130 19.90 6.23 22.53
N ARG A 131 20.00 6.65 21.27
CA ARG A 131 18.95 7.41 20.56
C ARG A 131 17.82 6.51 20.01
N VAL A 132 17.94 5.18 20.11
CA VAL A 132 16.87 4.27 19.70
C VAL A 132 15.69 4.37 20.67
N ARG A 133 14.49 4.52 20.10
CA ARG A 133 13.20 4.58 20.81
C ARG A 133 12.29 3.48 20.31
N TRP A 134 11.77 2.69 21.24
CA TRP A 134 10.81 1.64 20.93
C TRP A 134 9.41 2.22 20.86
N VAL A 135 8.68 1.92 19.79
CA VAL A 135 7.29 2.31 19.60
C VAL A 135 6.46 1.04 19.45
N PRO A 136 5.45 0.80 20.28
CA PRO A 136 4.60 -0.36 20.13
C PRO A 136 4.02 -0.46 18.72
N HIS A 137 4.01 -1.66 18.12
CA HIS A 137 3.69 -1.87 16.71
C HIS A 137 2.35 -1.26 16.28
N HIS A 138 1.28 -1.54 17.05
CA HIS A 138 -0.04 -0.97 16.73
C HIS A 138 -0.15 0.53 17.03
N VAL A 139 0.67 1.08 17.93
CA VAL A 139 0.79 2.53 18.12
C VAL A 139 1.46 3.17 16.90
N ALA A 140 2.50 2.52 16.34
CA ALA A 140 3.13 2.99 15.10
C ALA A 140 2.15 2.97 13.92
N HIS A 141 1.33 1.92 13.76
CA HIS A 141 0.23 1.90 12.80
C HIS A 141 -0.76 3.05 13.03
N ALA A 142 -1.23 3.24 14.26
CA ALA A 142 -2.16 4.32 14.60
C ALA A 142 -1.57 5.69 14.24
N ALA A 143 -0.34 5.96 14.66
CA ALA A 143 0.37 7.21 14.38
C ALA A 143 0.54 7.47 12.87
N SER A 144 0.83 6.41 12.07
CA SER A 144 0.93 6.52 10.62
C SER A 144 -0.35 7.02 9.96
N ALA A 145 -1.50 6.74 10.55
CA ALA A 145 -2.81 7.18 10.04
C ALA A 145 -3.24 8.52 10.65
N THR A 146 -3.09 8.71 11.96
CA THR A 146 -3.55 9.93 12.65
C THR A 146 -2.80 11.15 12.16
N PHE A 147 -1.48 11.14 12.22
CA PHE A 147 -0.69 12.29 11.79
C PHE A 147 -0.76 12.53 10.28
N ALA A 148 -0.69 11.46 9.48
CA ALA A 148 -0.68 11.61 8.03
C ALA A 148 -2.02 12.08 7.45
N SER A 149 -3.16 11.78 8.09
CA SER A 149 -4.49 12.18 7.61
C SER A 149 -4.78 13.68 7.73
N GLY A 150 -4.21 14.32 8.75
CA GLY A 150 -4.57 15.68 9.16
C GLY A 150 -5.95 15.79 9.81
N PHE A 151 -6.58 14.68 10.20
CA PHE A 151 -7.84 14.69 10.96
C PHE A 151 -7.54 14.84 12.45
N ASP A 152 -8.12 15.86 13.08
CA ASP A 152 -7.96 16.12 14.50
C ASP A 152 -9.22 16.85 15.06
N PRO A 153 -9.96 16.27 16.03
CA PRO A 153 -9.80 14.90 16.54
C PRO A 153 -10.30 13.85 15.56
N CYS A 154 -9.89 12.58 15.75
CA CYS A 154 -10.39 11.44 14.96
C CYS A 154 -10.41 10.14 15.77
N SER A 155 -11.33 9.26 15.39
CA SER A 155 -11.32 7.86 15.81
C SER A 155 -10.27 7.07 15.04
N VAL A 156 -9.66 6.08 15.68
CA VAL A 156 -8.56 5.28 15.14
C VAL A 156 -8.92 3.82 15.18
N LEU A 157 -8.78 3.12 14.04
CA LEU A 157 -9.00 1.69 13.93
C LEU A 157 -7.81 1.03 13.24
N VAL A 158 -7.02 0.29 13.99
CA VAL A 158 -5.91 -0.52 13.50
C VAL A 158 -6.31 -1.98 13.51
N LEU A 159 -6.22 -2.64 12.35
CA LEU A 159 -6.44 -4.09 12.24
C LEU A 159 -5.31 -4.71 11.44
N ASP A 160 -4.66 -5.67 12.07
CA ASP A 160 -3.45 -6.28 11.51
C ASP A 160 -3.42 -7.79 11.72
N GLY A 161 -2.39 -8.46 11.20
CA GLY A 161 -2.12 -9.85 11.47
C GLY A 161 -1.67 -10.04 12.92
N ARG A 162 -0.63 -9.31 13.31
CA ARG A 162 0.00 -9.40 14.63
C ARG A 162 0.87 -8.19 14.95
N GLY A 163 1.02 -7.90 16.23
CA GLY A 163 2.07 -7.09 16.81
C GLY A 163 2.75 -7.89 17.93
N GLU A 164 3.26 -7.23 18.97
CA GLU A 164 3.91 -7.86 20.11
C GLU A 164 3.00 -8.86 20.83
N ARG A 165 1.72 -8.50 21.02
CA ARG A 165 0.68 -9.32 21.66
C ARG A 165 -0.69 -9.16 21.04
N ALA A 166 -0.91 -8.05 20.36
CA ALA A 166 -2.20 -7.66 19.84
C ALA A 166 -2.30 -7.90 18.34
N SER A 167 -3.52 -7.90 17.82
CA SER A 167 -3.88 -7.93 16.40
C SER A 167 -4.76 -6.74 16.01
N HIS A 168 -5.20 -5.94 16.99
CA HIS A 168 -6.11 -4.83 16.79
C HIS A 168 -5.96 -3.78 17.90
N LEU A 169 -6.17 -2.52 17.53
CA LEU A 169 -6.28 -1.38 18.42
C LEU A 169 -7.42 -0.49 17.93
N ALA A 170 -8.32 -0.12 18.84
CA ALA A 170 -9.30 0.95 18.63
C ALA A 170 -9.03 2.08 19.62
N GLY A 171 -9.03 3.32 19.14
CA GLY A 171 -8.69 4.47 19.95
C GLY A 171 -9.25 5.77 19.42
N ARG A 172 -8.85 6.86 20.07
CA ARG A 172 -9.14 8.23 19.68
C ARG A 172 -7.84 9.03 19.68
N SER A 173 -7.62 9.84 18.65
CA SER A 173 -6.53 10.81 18.64
C SER A 173 -7.09 12.23 18.77
N ALA A 174 -6.46 13.04 19.60
CA ALA A 174 -6.79 14.47 19.76
C ALA A 174 -5.52 15.25 20.11
N GLY A 175 -5.18 16.27 19.32
CA GLY A 175 -3.96 17.06 19.50
C GLY A 175 -2.67 16.22 19.33
N GLY A 176 -2.73 15.10 18.61
CA GLY A 176 -1.62 14.17 18.45
C GLY A 176 -1.52 13.09 19.53
N ASP A 177 -2.23 13.23 20.65
CA ASP A 177 -2.26 12.22 21.71
C ASP A 177 -3.24 11.09 21.37
N LEU A 178 -2.80 9.84 21.51
CA LEU A 178 -3.58 8.63 21.27
C LEU A 178 -4.12 8.05 22.58
N GLU A 179 -5.44 8.04 22.74
CA GLU A 179 -6.15 7.29 23.78
C GLU A 179 -6.56 5.92 23.23
N ILE A 180 -6.07 4.82 23.83
CA ILE A 180 -6.44 3.46 23.47
C ILE A 180 -7.69 3.07 24.25
N LEU A 181 -8.79 2.80 23.54
CA LEU A 181 -10.10 2.44 24.10
C LEU A 181 -10.32 0.93 24.16
N ALA A 182 -9.75 0.19 23.19
CA ALA A 182 -9.76 -1.26 23.15
C ALA A 182 -8.57 -1.81 22.38
N ALA A 183 -8.17 -3.04 22.70
CA ALA A 183 -7.17 -3.81 21.95
C ALA A 183 -7.54 -5.30 21.98
N GLN A 184 -7.33 -5.99 20.85
CA GLN A 184 -7.53 -7.43 20.76
C GLN A 184 -6.20 -8.15 20.89
N GLN A 185 -6.14 -9.11 21.81
CA GLN A 185 -4.96 -9.93 22.02
C GLN A 185 -4.97 -11.17 21.12
N LEU A 186 -3.79 -11.61 20.71
CA LEU A 186 -3.61 -12.93 20.12
C LEU A 186 -4.10 -14.04 21.06
N PRO A 187 -4.64 -15.16 20.57
CA PRO A 187 -4.60 -15.62 19.17
C PRO A 187 -5.71 -15.07 18.28
N HIS A 188 -6.64 -14.28 18.80
CA HIS A 188 -7.74 -13.74 18.01
C HIS A 188 -7.22 -12.68 17.04
N SER A 189 -7.24 -12.97 15.73
CA SER A 189 -6.77 -12.08 14.66
C SER A 189 -7.55 -12.28 13.37
N LEU A 190 -8.12 -11.20 12.84
CA LEU A 190 -8.79 -11.21 11.53
C LEU A 190 -7.77 -11.28 10.39
N GLY A 191 -6.60 -10.66 10.57
CA GLY A 191 -5.51 -10.72 9.59
C GLY A 191 -4.95 -12.13 9.47
N LEU A 192 -4.66 -12.82 10.59
CA LEU A 192 -4.17 -14.20 10.57
C LEU A 192 -5.19 -15.17 9.99
N LEU A 193 -6.49 -15.01 10.29
CA LEU A 193 -7.55 -15.80 9.66
C LEU A 193 -7.52 -15.63 8.13
N TYR A 194 -7.34 -14.40 7.66
CA TYR A 194 -7.27 -14.11 6.22
C TYR A 194 -5.98 -14.68 5.58
N GLU A 195 -4.86 -14.67 6.30
CA GLU A 195 -3.62 -15.33 5.88
C GLU A 195 -3.77 -16.86 5.77
N GLU A 196 -4.46 -17.48 6.74
CA GLU A 196 -4.76 -18.92 6.73
C GLU A 196 -5.65 -19.28 5.55
N LEU A 197 -6.70 -18.50 5.30
CA LEU A 197 -7.52 -18.64 4.12
C LEU A 197 -6.68 -18.50 2.83
N THR A 198 -5.77 -17.52 2.79
CA THR A 198 -4.87 -17.30 1.65
C THR A 198 -4.04 -18.55 1.35
N ALA A 199 -3.45 -19.17 2.38
CA ALA A 199 -2.70 -20.42 2.23
C ALA A 199 -3.59 -21.61 1.83
N HIS A 200 -4.78 -21.71 2.43
CA HIS A 200 -5.77 -22.75 2.13
C HIS A 200 -6.21 -22.72 0.65
N LEU A 201 -6.32 -21.52 0.10
CA LEU A 201 -6.66 -21.27 -1.32
C LEU A 201 -5.43 -21.33 -2.27
N GLY A 202 -4.30 -21.92 -1.82
CA GLY A 202 -3.13 -22.18 -2.65
C GLY A 202 -2.25 -20.95 -2.95
N PHE A 203 -2.44 -19.85 -2.23
CA PHE A 203 -1.65 -18.62 -2.36
C PHE A 203 -0.63 -18.46 -1.23
N ARG A 204 0.26 -17.48 -1.35
CA ARG A 204 1.32 -17.24 -0.37
C ARG A 204 0.79 -16.36 0.76
N ARG A 205 0.91 -16.85 2.01
CA ARG A 205 0.65 -16.07 3.23
C ARG A 205 1.47 -14.78 3.27
N SER A 206 0.92 -13.77 3.90
CA SER A 206 1.55 -12.45 4.12
C SER A 206 2.04 -11.80 2.81
N SER A 207 1.36 -12.12 1.68
CA SER A 207 1.74 -11.64 0.35
C SER A 207 0.58 -11.55 -0.64
N ASP A 208 -0.30 -12.54 -0.65
CA ASP A 208 -1.28 -12.74 -1.73
C ASP A 208 -2.75 -12.54 -1.28
N GLU A 209 -3.00 -11.99 -0.10
CA GLU A 209 -4.33 -11.76 0.48
C GLU A 209 -5.26 -10.97 -0.47
N TYR A 210 -4.70 -10.06 -1.25
CA TYR A 210 -5.43 -9.32 -2.28
C TYR A 210 -5.97 -10.20 -3.42
N LYS A 211 -5.41 -11.41 -3.63
CA LYS A 211 -5.94 -12.39 -4.60
C LYS A 211 -7.22 -13.03 -4.06
N VAL A 212 -7.23 -13.35 -2.77
CA VAL A 212 -8.42 -13.86 -2.08
C VAL A 212 -9.54 -12.82 -2.12
N MET A 213 -9.23 -11.54 -1.87
CA MET A 213 -10.20 -10.45 -2.00
C MET A 213 -10.79 -10.36 -3.42
N ALA A 214 -9.98 -10.56 -4.46
CA ALA A 214 -10.48 -10.61 -5.85
C ALA A 214 -11.31 -11.87 -6.11
N MET A 215 -10.90 -13.04 -5.62
CA MET A 215 -11.64 -14.31 -5.75
C MET A 215 -13.02 -14.25 -5.09
N ALA A 216 -13.13 -13.54 -3.95
CA ALA A 216 -14.40 -13.39 -3.22
C ALA A 216 -15.53 -12.80 -4.07
N SER A 217 -15.20 -12.00 -5.10
CA SER A 217 -16.21 -11.43 -6.01
C SER A 217 -16.81 -12.44 -6.99
N TYR A 218 -16.25 -13.64 -7.10
CA TYR A 218 -16.75 -14.74 -7.93
C TYR A 218 -17.66 -15.71 -7.17
N GLY A 219 -17.77 -15.58 -5.85
CA GLY A 219 -18.53 -16.46 -4.98
C GLY A 219 -19.75 -15.81 -4.33
N SER A 220 -20.46 -16.63 -3.57
CA SER A 220 -21.56 -16.22 -2.71
C SER A 220 -21.23 -16.54 -1.24
N PRO A 221 -21.76 -15.82 -0.24
CA PRO A 221 -21.44 -16.05 1.15
C PRO A 221 -22.21 -17.26 1.73
N SER A 222 -22.06 -18.42 1.10
CA SER A 222 -22.87 -19.64 1.34
C SER A 222 -22.71 -20.22 2.75
N TYR A 223 -21.61 -19.90 3.44
CA TYR A 223 -21.28 -20.44 4.78
C TYR A 223 -21.39 -19.39 5.88
N LEU A 224 -22.01 -18.23 5.61
CA LEU A 224 -21.94 -17.06 6.49
C LEU A 224 -22.51 -17.29 7.89
N ASP A 225 -23.61 -18.03 8.02
CA ASP A 225 -24.23 -18.27 9.32
C ASP A 225 -23.32 -19.09 10.23
N GLY A 226 -22.64 -20.12 9.70
CA GLY A 226 -21.64 -20.87 10.43
C GLY A 226 -20.42 -20.01 10.83
N PHE A 227 -19.98 -19.13 9.94
CA PHE A 227 -18.87 -18.21 10.23
C PHE A 227 -19.21 -17.13 11.27
N ARG A 228 -20.47 -16.75 11.42
CA ARG A 228 -20.92 -15.81 12.47
C ARG A 228 -20.76 -16.39 13.87
N GLU A 229 -20.81 -17.71 14.02
CA GLU A 229 -20.55 -18.39 15.29
C GLU A 229 -19.05 -18.45 15.59
N LEU A 230 -18.22 -18.65 14.55
CA LEU A 230 -16.77 -18.81 14.69
C LEU A 230 -16.01 -17.49 14.82
N VAL A 231 -16.49 -16.45 14.13
CA VAL A 231 -15.85 -15.13 14.10
C VAL A 231 -16.89 -14.08 14.46
N ARG A 232 -16.74 -13.38 15.58
CA ARG A 232 -17.77 -12.45 16.08
C ARG A 232 -17.18 -11.27 16.83
N ALA A 233 -17.76 -10.09 16.71
CA ALA A 233 -17.48 -8.97 17.59
C ALA A 233 -17.93 -9.30 19.03
N ASP A 234 -17.19 -8.83 20.04
CA ASP A 234 -17.47 -9.09 21.45
C ASP A 234 -18.37 -8.01 22.10
N GLY A 235 -18.73 -6.98 21.35
CA GLY A 235 -19.52 -5.83 21.81
C GLY A 235 -18.76 -4.88 22.75
N ARG A 236 -17.46 -5.09 22.97
CA ARG A 236 -16.60 -4.28 23.85
C ARG A 236 -15.42 -3.66 23.12
N GLY A 237 -15.46 -3.66 21.78
CA GLY A 237 -14.42 -3.12 20.93
C GLY A 237 -13.36 -4.12 20.48
N GLY A 238 -13.58 -5.39 20.80
CA GLY A 238 -12.79 -6.52 20.35
C GLY A 238 -13.61 -7.54 19.58
N PHE A 239 -13.00 -8.67 19.28
CA PHE A 239 -13.63 -9.77 18.56
C PHE A 239 -13.02 -11.11 18.96
N VAL A 240 -13.74 -12.18 18.67
CA VAL A 240 -13.31 -13.56 18.86
C VAL A 240 -13.17 -14.21 17.50
N VAL A 241 -12.07 -14.91 17.28
CA VAL A 241 -11.83 -15.81 16.17
C VAL A 241 -11.57 -17.19 16.79
N GLU A 242 -12.50 -18.11 16.62
CA GLU A 242 -12.34 -19.50 17.06
C GLU A 242 -11.41 -20.25 16.09
N ASP A 243 -11.01 -21.44 16.45
CA ASP A 243 -10.26 -22.33 15.55
C ASP A 243 -11.16 -22.73 14.36
N VAL A 244 -10.79 -22.30 13.16
CA VAL A 244 -11.58 -22.47 11.94
C VAL A 244 -10.96 -23.55 11.07
N ASP A 245 -11.56 -24.74 11.05
CA ASP A 245 -11.21 -25.79 10.08
C ASP A 245 -11.81 -25.44 8.70
N LEU A 246 -11.01 -24.75 7.88
CA LEU A 246 -11.42 -24.31 6.53
C LEU A 246 -11.74 -25.48 5.58
N ALA A 247 -11.14 -26.67 5.80
CA ALA A 247 -11.38 -27.84 4.97
C ALA A 247 -12.81 -28.39 5.08
N ARG A 248 -13.55 -28.00 6.12
CA ARG A 248 -15.00 -28.31 6.26
C ARG A 248 -15.86 -27.57 5.26
N PHE A 249 -15.38 -26.48 4.69
CA PHE A 249 -16.14 -25.59 3.80
C PHE A 249 -15.73 -25.76 2.34
N ALA A 250 -14.43 -25.88 2.07
CA ALA A 250 -13.88 -26.19 0.75
C ALA A 250 -12.57 -26.99 0.93
N PRO A 251 -12.21 -27.90 0.02
CA PRO A 251 -10.93 -28.59 0.10
C PRO A 251 -9.76 -27.61 -0.10
N PRO A 252 -8.56 -27.89 0.47
CA PRO A 252 -7.40 -27.04 0.21
C PRO A 252 -7.03 -27.05 -1.27
N LEU A 253 -6.74 -25.85 -1.82
CA LEU A 253 -6.34 -25.69 -3.20
C LEU A 253 -4.81 -25.81 -3.32
N ALA A 254 -4.34 -26.63 -4.28
CA ALA A 254 -2.91 -26.70 -4.56
C ALA A 254 -2.41 -25.38 -5.21
N PRO A 255 -1.14 -24.99 -5.00
CA PRO A 255 -0.57 -23.82 -5.66
C PRO A 255 -0.70 -23.89 -7.19
N GLY A 256 -1.27 -22.82 -7.78
CA GLY A 256 -1.54 -22.76 -9.23
C GLY A 256 -2.72 -23.59 -9.71
N GLY A 257 -3.48 -24.22 -8.83
CA GLY A 257 -4.72 -24.93 -9.16
C GLY A 257 -5.85 -23.99 -9.57
N GLU A 258 -6.78 -24.49 -10.37
CA GLU A 258 -8.01 -23.76 -10.71
C GLU A 258 -8.99 -23.82 -9.54
N PHE A 259 -9.51 -22.66 -9.14
CA PHE A 259 -10.51 -22.59 -8.07
C PHE A 259 -11.89 -22.99 -8.56
N THR A 260 -12.65 -23.65 -7.68
CA THR A 260 -14.06 -24.02 -7.92
C THR A 260 -14.99 -23.00 -7.29
N ALA A 261 -16.31 -23.15 -7.51
CA ALA A 261 -17.33 -22.33 -6.86
C ALA A 261 -17.22 -22.40 -5.33
N GLU A 262 -16.92 -23.56 -4.73
CA GLU A 262 -16.77 -23.73 -3.28
C GLU A 262 -15.62 -22.89 -2.72
N HIS A 263 -14.49 -22.79 -3.43
CA HIS A 263 -13.36 -21.94 -3.04
C HIS A 263 -13.74 -20.45 -3.09
N ALA A 264 -14.43 -20.03 -4.15
CA ALA A 264 -14.93 -18.67 -4.28
C ALA A 264 -15.98 -18.33 -3.22
N ASP A 265 -16.88 -19.26 -2.90
CA ASP A 265 -17.90 -19.12 -1.84
C ASP A 265 -17.24 -19.01 -0.46
N LEU A 266 -16.21 -19.80 -0.17
CA LEU A 266 -15.45 -19.68 1.07
C LEU A 266 -14.75 -18.32 1.16
N ALA A 267 -14.07 -17.88 0.09
CA ALA A 267 -13.45 -16.56 0.04
C ALA A 267 -14.47 -15.43 0.25
N CYS A 268 -15.63 -15.51 -0.41
CA CYS A 268 -16.73 -14.57 -0.26
C CYS A 268 -17.30 -14.56 1.17
N THR A 269 -17.44 -15.74 1.78
CA THR A 269 -17.95 -15.89 3.15
C THR A 269 -17.03 -15.21 4.16
N VAL A 270 -15.71 -15.49 4.10
CA VAL A 270 -14.75 -14.88 5.03
C VAL A 270 -14.65 -13.37 4.79
N GLN A 271 -14.63 -12.92 3.54
CA GLN A 271 -14.67 -11.50 3.19
C GLN A 271 -15.90 -10.81 3.78
N ARG A 272 -17.09 -11.40 3.61
CA ARG A 272 -18.33 -10.85 4.15
C ARG A 272 -18.35 -10.81 5.67
N ARG A 273 -17.80 -11.86 6.32
CA ARG A 273 -17.71 -11.89 7.78
C ARG A 273 -16.74 -10.85 8.33
N LEU A 274 -15.58 -10.68 7.69
CA LEU A 274 -14.63 -9.60 8.00
C LEU A 274 -15.32 -8.23 7.96
N GLU A 275 -16.06 -7.95 6.90
CA GLU A 275 -16.79 -6.68 6.72
C GLU A 275 -17.85 -6.45 7.82
N GLU A 276 -18.57 -7.50 8.23
CA GLU A 276 -19.57 -7.41 9.32
C GLU A 276 -18.88 -7.07 10.66
N VAL A 277 -17.76 -7.73 10.98
CA VAL A 277 -17.01 -7.44 12.22
C VAL A 277 -16.45 -6.02 12.21
N LEU A 278 -15.91 -5.56 11.07
CA LEU A 278 -15.42 -4.18 10.93
C LEU A 278 -16.53 -3.14 11.16
N LEU A 279 -17.73 -3.38 10.65
CA LEU A 279 -18.88 -2.51 10.89
C LEU A 279 -19.27 -2.48 12.37
N ASP A 280 -19.26 -3.63 13.05
CA ASP A 280 -19.58 -3.70 14.48
C ASP A 280 -18.53 -2.96 15.33
N LEU A 281 -17.24 -3.12 15.01
CA LEU A 281 -16.15 -2.38 15.66
C LEU A 281 -16.27 -0.86 15.44
N ALA A 282 -16.56 -0.45 14.21
CA ALA A 282 -16.73 0.96 13.87
C ALA A 282 -17.95 1.60 14.57
N ARG A 283 -19.07 0.90 14.67
CA ARG A 283 -20.27 1.36 15.41
C ARG A 283 -19.97 1.47 16.90
N TRP A 284 -19.27 0.48 17.46
CA TRP A 284 -18.85 0.51 18.86
C TRP A 284 -17.91 1.69 19.13
N LEU A 285 -16.92 1.92 18.26
CA LEU A 285 -15.95 3.00 18.41
C LEU A 285 -16.63 4.37 18.31
N HIS A 286 -17.45 4.58 17.29
CA HIS A 286 -18.20 5.84 17.10
C HIS A 286 -19.13 6.14 18.30
N ALA A 287 -19.80 5.12 18.86
CA ALA A 287 -20.65 5.30 20.05
C ALA A 287 -19.85 5.74 21.29
N ARG A 288 -18.54 5.52 21.33
CA ARG A 288 -17.64 5.92 22.42
C ARG A 288 -17.03 7.30 22.22
N THR A 289 -16.66 7.62 21.00
CA THR A 289 -15.92 8.84 20.65
C THR A 289 -16.83 9.98 20.20
N GLY A 290 -17.89 9.67 19.47
CA GLY A 290 -18.74 10.67 18.80
C GLY A 290 -18.02 11.43 17.68
N ASP A 291 -16.82 11.00 17.29
CA ASP A 291 -16.04 11.67 16.25
C ASP A 291 -16.68 11.48 14.86
N ARG A 292 -16.54 12.48 14.00
CA ARG A 292 -17.03 12.41 12.61
C ARG A 292 -16.09 11.61 11.71
N ASP A 293 -14.80 11.59 12.06
CA ASP A 293 -13.72 11.13 11.23
C ASP A 293 -13.12 9.83 11.77
N LEU A 294 -12.82 8.91 10.86
CA LEU A 294 -12.13 7.65 11.14
C LEU A 294 -10.83 7.60 10.35
N VAL A 295 -9.74 7.20 11.01
CA VAL A 295 -8.50 6.82 10.35
C VAL A 295 -8.22 5.33 10.54
N MET A 296 -7.62 4.71 9.51
CA MET A 296 -7.36 3.26 9.51
C MET A 296 -5.92 2.95 9.08
N ALA A 297 -5.33 1.95 9.74
CA ALA A 297 -4.06 1.33 9.40
C ALA A 297 -4.04 -0.16 9.79
N GLY A 298 -2.92 -0.85 9.57
CA GLY A 298 -2.77 -2.30 9.68
C GLY A 298 -3.04 -2.99 8.35
N GLY A 299 -2.51 -4.20 8.15
CA GLY A 299 -2.59 -4.92 6.89
C GLY A 299 -4.03 -5.15 6.40
N VAL A 300 -4.99 -5.33 7.30
CA VAL A 300 -6.42 -5.47 6.97
C VAL A 300 -7.00 -4.22 6.33
N ALA A 301 -6.49 -3.02 6.63
CA ALA A 301 -6.94 -1.77 6.03
C ALA A 301 -6.59 -1.64 4.54
N LEU A 302 -5.75 -2.52 3.98
CA LEU A 302 -5.55 -2.63 2.52
C LEU A 302 -6.73 -3.28 1.79
N ASN A 303 -7.71 -3.83 2.53
CA ASN A 303 -8.92 -4.43 1.96
C ASN A 303 -9.92 -3.35 1.51
N CYS A 304 -9.78 -2.91 0.26
CA CYS A 304 -10.58 -1.82 -0.31
C CYS A 304 -12.09 -2.16 -0.40
N VAL A 305 -12.46 -3.43 -0.43
CA VAL A 305 -13.87 -3.87 -0.44
C VAL A 305 -14.50 -3.63 0.92
N ALA A 306 -13.81 -4.06 1.99
CA ALA A 306 -14.25 -3.83 3.36
C ALA A 306 -14.31 -2.32 3.71
N ASN A 307 -13.30 -1.55 3.29
CA ASN A 307 -13.27 -0.10 3.49
C ASN A 307 -14.46 0.59 2.82
N SER A 308 -14.84 0.15 1.62
CA SER A 308 -15.98 0.72 0.89
C SER A 308 -17.31 0.40 1.54
N ARG A 309 -17.45 -0.81 2.09
CA ARG A 309 -18.64 -1.16 2.86
C ARG A 309 -18.72 -0.34 4.14
N LEU A 310 -17.58 -0.19 4.83
CA LEU A 310 -17.49 0.64 6.03
C LEU A 310 -17.86 2.10 5.74
N TRP A 311 -17.44 2.64 4.60
CA TRP A 311 -17.80 4.00 4.17
C TRP A 311 -19.30 4.14 3.87
N ARG A 312 -19.94 3.12 3.25
CA ARG A 312 -21.37 3.18 2.89
C ARG A 312 -22.31 2.94 4.06
N GLU A 313 -21.95 2.01 4.97
CA GLU A 313 -22.84 1.47 6.00
C GLU A 313 -22.39 1.83 7.44
N GLY A 314 -21.18 2.37 7.57
CA GLY A 314 -20.59 2.76 8.85
C GLY A 314 -21.10 4.11 9.34
N PRO A 315 -20.81 4.48 10.60
CA PRO A 315 -21.33 5.68 11.23
C PRO A 315 -20.48 6.95 10.99
N PHE A 316 -19.29 6.82 10.40
CA PHE A 316 -18.37 7.93 10.22
C PHE A 316 -18.65 8.70 8.93
N GLU A 317 -18.49 10.03 8.95
CA GLU A 317 -18.72 10.88 7.78
C GLU A 317 -17.53 10.87 6.81
N ARG A 318 -16.30 10.76 7.33
CA ARG A 318 -15.08 10.66 6.54
C ARG A 318 -14.22 9.50 7.04
N ILE A 319 -13.63 8.79 6.09
CA ILE A 319 -12.69 7.70 6.40
C ILE A 319 -11.41 7.96 5.62
N TRP A 320 -10.29 7.99 6.32
CA TRP A 320 -8.97 8.05 5.73
C TRP A 320 -8.20 6.76 6.03
N VAL A 321 -7.59 6.20 5.02
CA VAL A 321 -6.81 4.97 5.14
C VAL A 321 -5.37 5.26 4.73
N GLN A 322 -4.40 4.85 5.56
CA GLN A 322 -2.97 4.99 5.25
C GLN A 322 -2.64 4.28 3.94
N PRO A 323 -2.04 4.94 2.91
CA PRO A 323 -1.67 4.28 1.65
C PRO A 323 -0.66 3.16 1.83
N ALA A 324 0.25 3.27 2.80
CA ALA A 324 1.13 2.20 3.24
C ALA A 324 0.58 1.54 4.54
N ALA A 325 -0.69 1.10 4.54
CA ALA A 325 -1.36 0.63 5.76
C ALA A 325 -0.73 -0.63 6.38
N GLY A 326 -0.01 -1.46 5.60
CA GLY A 326 0.76 -2.59 6.13
C GLY A 326 1.97 -2.16 6.97
N ASP A 327 2.80 -3.13 7.33
CA ASP A 327 3.93 -2.93 8.27
C ASP A 327 4.94 -1.88 7.81
N ALA A 328 5.12 -1.68 6.49
CA ALA A 328 5.96 -0.61 5.99
C ALA A 328 5.58 0.75 6.57
N GLY A 329 4.29 1.05 6.67
CA GLY A 329 3.78 2.31 7.22
C GLY A 329 4.11 2.54 8.69
N THR A 330 4.46 1.49 9.43
CA THR A 330 4.86 1.62 10.84
C THR A 330 6.19 2.34 11.00
N ALA A 331 7.09 2.26 10.00
CA ALA A 331 8.31 3.07 10.01
C ALA A 331 7.98 4.57 10.02
N LEU A 332 7.06 4.99 9.14
CA LEU A 332 6.58 6.37 9.09
C LEU A 332 5.87 6.76 10.39
N GLY A 333 4.95 5.91 10.86
CA GLY A 333 4.20 6.18 12.08
C GLY A 333 5.08 6.26 13.33
N ALA A 334 6.09 5.40 13.44
CA ALA A 334 7.04 5.47 14.55
C ALA A 334 7.84 6.77 14.52
N ALA A 335 8.31 7.22 13.34
CA ALA A 335 9.01 8.51 13.21
C ALA A 335 8.12 9.68 13.62
N MET A 336 6.89 9.73 13.12
CA MET A 336 5.93 10.79 13.44
C MET A 336 5.57 10.79 14.94
N HIS A 337 5.36 9.62 15.53
CA HIS A 337 5.06 9.47 16.96
C HIS A 337 6.20 10.00 17.84
N VAL A 338 7.44 9.63 17.51
CA VAL A 338 8.61 10.09 18.28
C VAL A 338 8.88 11.58 18.06
N ALA A 339 8.74 12.10 16.83
CA ALA A 339 8.87 13.53 16.54
C ALA A 339 7.86 14.34 17.37
N HIS A 340 6.59 13.92 17.41
CA HIS A 340 5.56 14.54 18.24
C HIS A 340 5.92 14.48 19.73
N ALA A 341 6.36 13.33 20.23
CA ALA A 341 6.76 13.14 21.63
C ALA A 341 7.97 14.01 22.03
N LEU A 342 8.83 14.36 21.07
CA LEU A 342 9.96 15.28 21.26
C LEU A 342 9.56 16.75 21.12
N GLY A 343 8.32 17.04 20.74
CA GLY A 343 7.74 18.39 20.72
C GLY A 343 7.51 18.98 19.33
N ASP A 344 7.72 18.22 18.25
CA ASP A 344 7.44 18.68 16.90
C ASP A 344 5.95 18.79 16.59
N ALA A 345 5.58 19.78 15.81
CA ALA A 345 4.27 19.88 15.17
C ALA A 345 4.28 19.03 13.89
N VAL A 346 3.85 17.77 14.00
CA VAL A 346 3.84 16.83 12.86
C VAL A 346 2.85 17.27 11.79
N GLN A 347 3.31 17.30 10.53
CA GLN A 347 2.54 17.76 9.38
C GLN A 347 1.83 16.60 8.67
N PRO A 348 0.60 16.83 8.14
CA PRO A 348 -0.10 15.84 7.35
C PRO A 348 0.66 15.45 6.09
N MET A 349 0.50 14.19 5.66
CA MET A 349 1.07 13.69 4.42
C MET A 349 0.28 14.22 3.22
N THR A 350 0.96 14.86 2.27
CA THR A 350 0.32 15.45 1.09
C THR A 350 0.38 14.55 -0.14
N THR A 351 1.32 13.60 -0.18
CA THR A 351 1.56 12.67 -1.29
C THR A 351 2.09 11.34 -0.77
N ALA A 352 1.88 10.26 -1.52
CA ALA A 352 2.54 8.98 -1.31
C ALA A 352 3.87 8.86 -2.08
N ALA A 353 4.24 9.84 -2.91
CA ALA A 353 5.48 9.85 -3.69
C ALA A 353 6.68 10.25 -2.81
N LEU A 354 7.02 9.41 -1.84
CA LEU A 354 8.02 9.66 -0.81
C LEU A 354 9.35 8.94 -1.05
N GLY A 355 9.39 8.00 -2.00
CA GLY A 355 10.56 7.19 -2.32
C GLY A 355 11.54 7.87 -3.26
N ARG A 356 12.42 7.07 -3.88
CA ARG A 356 13.52 7.54 -4.71
C ARG A 356 13.04 8.21 -6.01
N GLY A 357 13.63 9.35 -6.33
CA GLY A 357 13.45 10.08 -7.58
C GLY A 357 14.76 10.21 -8.35
N TRP A 358 14.65 10.59 -9.64
CA TRP A 358 15.78 10.73 -10.54
C TRP A 358 15.62 12.02 -11.36
N ASP A 359 16.69 12.77 -11.50
CA ASP A 359 16.71 13.94 -12.37
C ASP A 359 16.89 13.56 -13.86
N ASP A 360 16.59 14.49 -14.75
CA ASP A 360 16.65 14.28 -16.20
C ASP A 360 18.05 13.88 -16.67
N ALA A 361 19.10 14.42 -16.07
CA ALA A 361 20.49 14.15 -16.46
C ALA A 361 20.89 12.72 -16.07
N ALA A 362 20.53 12.28 -14.87
CA ALA A 362 20.76 10.91 -14.41
C ALA A 362 19.98 9.90 -15.28
N LEU A 363 18.71 10.20 -15.63
CA LEU A 363 17.91 9.35 -16.51
C LEU A 363 18.53 9.26 -17.90
N ALA A 364 18.95 10.38 -18.50
CA ALA A 364 19.63 10.40 -19.81
C ALA A 364 20.92 9.58 -19.80
N ALA A 365 21.75 9.73 -18.76
CA ALA A 365 22.98 8.97 -18.61
C ALA A 365 22.73 7.45 -18.51
N ARG A 366 21.69 7.04 -17.78
CA ARG A 366 21.29 5.62 -17.67
C ARG A 366 20.82 5.06 -19.01
N LEU A 367 20.01 5.80 -19.77
CA LEU A 367 19.56 5.39 -21.10
C LEU A 367 20.72 5.26 -22.09
N GLN A 368 21.68 6.21 -22.07
CA GLN A 368 22.89 6.17 -22.88
C GLN A 368 23.77 4.98 -22.53
N THR A 369 23.99 4.73 -21.25
CA THR A 369 24.78 3.58 -20.77
C THR A 369 24.16 2.24 -21.17
N ALA A 370 22.82 2.16 -21.16
CA ALA A 370 22.08 0.99 -21.63
C ALA A 370 22.11 0.80 -23.16
N GLY A 371 22.58 1.78 -23.92
CA GLY A 371 22.65 1.73 -25.38
C GLY A 371 21.29 1.67 -26.07
N VAL A 372 20.22 2.12 -25.42
CA VAL A 372 18.87 2.15 -25.99
C VAL A 372 18.64 3.47 -26.74
N ALA A 373 17.94 3.41 -27.88
CA ALA A 373 17.51 4.60 -28.58
C ALA A 373 16.35 5.25 -27.83
N PHE A 374 16.43 6.53 -27.59
CA PHE A 374 15.39 7.32 -26.93
C PHE A 374 15.20 8.69 -27.59
N GLU A 375 14.04 9.27 -27.42
CA GLU A 375 13.68 10.60 -27.86
C GLU A 375 13.22 11.46 -26.68
N ARG A 376 13.31 12.77 -26.82
CA ARG A 376 12.77 13.74 -25.88
C ARG A 376 11.68 14.54 -26.58
N PRO A 377 10.39 14.17 -26.47
CA PRO A 377 9.29 14.94 -27.03
C PRO A 377 9.16 16.31 -26.34
N ASP A 378 8.55 17.26 -27.01
CA ASP A 378 8.24 18.58 -26.43
C ASP A 378 7.28 18.46 -25.23
N ASP A 379 6.39 17.48 -25.26
CA ASP A 379 5.41 17.17 -24.22
C ASP A 379 5.27 15.65 -24.04
N VAL A 380 5.90 15.11 -22.99
CA VAL A 380 5.84 13.66 -22.69
C VAL A 380 4.42 13.21 -22.35
N ALA A 381 3.61 14.06 -21.68
CA ALA A 381 2.23 13.74 -21.35
C ALA A 381 1.37 13.59 -22.60
N ASP A 382 1.55 14.47 -23.58
CA ASP A 382 0.85 14.43 -24.86
C ASP A 382 1.26 13.21 -25.70
N ALA A 383 2.56 12.93 -25.79
CA ALA A 383 3.09 11.78 -26.52
C ALA A 383 2.64 10.43 -25.93
N VAL A 384 2.54 10.33 -24.58
CA VAL A 384 1.99 9.16 -23.90
C VAL A 384 0.49 9.03 -24.12
N ALA A 385 -0.26 10.13 -24.07
CA ALA A 385 -1.69 10.12 -24.38
C ALA A 385 -1.97 9.67 -25.82
N GLU A 386 -1.13 10.05 -26.78
CA GLU A 386 -1.19 9.56 -28.16
C GLU A 386 -0.95 8.05 -28.24
N ALA A 387 0.10 7.55 -27.58
CA ALA A 387 0.42 6.12 -27.54
C ALA A 387 -0.73 5.29 -26.94
N LEU A 388 -1.29 5.75 -25.81
CA LEU A 388 -2.45 5.13 -25.18
C LEU A 388 -3.68 5.12 -26.10
N ALA A 389 -3.99 6.26 -26.75
CA ALA A 389 -5.10 6.36 -27.68
C ALA A 389 -4.96 5.45 -28.92
N ALA A 390 -3.70 5.11 -29.28
CA ALA A 390 -3.36 4.11 -30.28
C ALA A 390 -3.35 2.67 -29.75
N ASN A 391 -3.90 2.42 -28.54
CA ASN A 391 -3.96 1.13 -27.87
C ASN A 391 -2.59 0.49 -27.57
N GLN A 392 -1.57 1.31 -27.31
CA GLN A 392 -0.26 0.87 -26.85
C GLN A 392 -0.22 0.78 -25.32
N VAL A 393 0.52 -0.18 -24.76
CA VAL A 393 0.81 -0.27 -23.33
C VAL A 393 2.05 0.55 -23.01
N VAL A 394 1.94 1.41 -22.02
CA VAL A 394 3.01 2.33 -21.63
C VAL A 394 3.52 2.00 -20.23
N ALA A 395 4.83 1.76 -20.11
CA ALA A 395 5.53 1.81 -18.83
C ALA A 395 5.80 3.29 -18.50
N TRP A 396 5.33 3.73 -17.35
CA TRP A 396 5.38 5.12 -16.91
C TRP A 396 6.23 5.23 -15.65
N PHE A 397 7.39 5.86 -15.76
CA PHE A 397 8.38 6.03 -14.71
C PHE A 397 8.65 7.52 -14.51
N GLN A 398 8.04 8.14 -13.51
CA GLN A 398 8.06 9.59 -13.29
C GLN A 398 8.28 9.95 -11.83
N GLY A 399 8.96 11.07 -11.58
CA GLY A 399 9.11 11.63 -10.25
C GLY A 399 9.68 10.65 -9.21
N ARG A 400 9.25 10.80 -7.96
CA ARG A 400 9.59 9.93 -6.84
C ARG A 400 8.68 8.69 -6.81
N SER A 401 9.22 7.53 -6.41
CA SER A 401 8.41 6.31 -6.25
C SER A 401 7.41 6.43 -5.10
N GLU A 402 6.33 5.69 -5.23
CA GLU A 402 5.29 5.59 -4.20
C GLU A 402 5.78 4.81 -2.98
N TYR A 403 5.41 5.27 -1.79
CA TYR A 403 5.48 4.55 -0.54
C TYR A 403 4.17 3.81 -0.30
N GLY A 404 4.23 2.49 -0.19
CA GLY A 404 3.08 1.60 -0.13
C GLY A 404 2.93 0.69 -1.37
N PRO A 405 1.97 -0.26 -1.33
CA PRO A 405 1.87 -1.35 -2.30
C PRO A 405 1.21 -0.96 -3.63
N ARG A 406 0.76 0.28 -3.79
CA ARG A 406 -0.02 0.73 -4.95
C ARG A 406 0.79 1.65 -5.84
N ALA A 407 0.73 1.43 -7.16
CA ALA A 407 1.19 2.40 -8.15
C ALA A 407 0.16 3.52 -8.27
N LEU A 408 0.60 4.75 -8.08
CA LEU A 408 -0.26 5.93 -8.02
C LEU A 408 0.13 7.00 -9.07
N GLY A 409 0.71 6.56 -10.20
CA GLY A 409 1.07 7.45 -11.28
C GLY A 409 2.56 7.80 -11.34
N HIS A 410 3.42 7.08 -10.62
CA HIS A 410 4.87 7.29 -10.67
C HIS A 410 5.61 6.05 -11.19
N ARG A 411 5.23 4.86 -10.76
CA ARG A 411 5.80 3.57 -11.19
C ARG A 411 4.68 2.68 -11.73
N SER A 412 4.13 3.06 -12.88
CA SER A 412 2.87 2.56 -13.41
C SER A 412 3.01 1.86 -14.76
N LEU A 413 2.15 0.87 -15.01
CA LEU A 413 1.79 0.39 -16.34
C LEU A 413 0.42 1.00 -16.70
N LEU A 414 0.37 1.70 -17.83
CA LEU A 414 -0.82 2.39 -18.31
C LEU A 414 -1.35 1.73 -19.59
N ALA A 415 -2.67 1.71 -19.76
CA ALA A 415 -3.32 1.21 -20.96
C ALA A 415 -4.67 1.91 -21.21
N ASP A 416 -5.19 1.77 -22.41
CA ASP A 416 -6.50 2.28 -22.79
C ASP A 416 -7.62 1.43 -22.19
N PRO A 417 -8.54 1.97 -21.37
CA PRO A 417 -9.61 1.21 -20.75
C PRO A 417 -10.75 0.84 -21.73
N ARG A 418 -10.81 1.43 -22.92
CA ARG A 418 -11.86 1.21 -23.92
C ARG A 418 -11.80 -0.18 -24.56
N HIS A 419 -10.64 -0.84 -24.48
CA HIS A 419 -10.39 -2.15 -25.08
C HIS A 419 -10.43 -3.25 -24.00
N PRO A 420 -11.44 -4.14 -23.96
CA PRO A 420 -11.56 -5.16 -22.92
C PRO A 420 -10.37 -6.11 -22.86
N GLY A 421 -9.74 -6.45 -23.99
CA GLY A 421 -8.53 -7.29 -24.05
C GLY A 421 -7.30 -6.71 -23.36
N ASN A 422 -7.31 -5.43 -22.96
CA ASN A 422 -6.20 -4.85 -22.21
C ASN A 422 -6.11 -5.37 -20.78
N LEU A 423 -7.19 -5.87 -20.20
CA LEU A 423 -7.14 -6.58 -18.91
C LEU A 423 -6.28 -7.83 -19.02
N GLU A 424 -6.56 -8.70 -20.00
CA GLU A 424 -5.81 -9.93 -20.25
C GLU A 424 -4.35 -9.62 -20.61
N LYS A 425 -4.13 -8.67 -21.54
CA LYS A 425 -2.79 -8.24 -21.97
C LYS A 425 -1.94 -7.77 -20.78
N LEU A 426 -2.51 -6.97 -19.86
CA LEU A 426 -1.78 -6.50 -18.67
C LEU A 426 -1.53 -7.64 -17.67
N ASN A 427 -2.48 -8.56 -17.50
CA ASN A 427 -2.28 -9.73 -16.64
C ASN A 427 -1.19 -10.64 -17.19
N ASP A 428 -1.12 -10.85 -18.49
CA ASP A 428 -0.05 -11.61 -19.17
C ASP A 428 1.31 -10.93 -19.01
N ILE A 429 1.41 -9.60 -19.25
CA ILE A 429 2.64 -8.82 -19.01
C ILE A 429 3.15 -9.02 -17.58
N LYS A 430 2.23 -9.05 -16.62
CA LYS A 430 2.55 -9.22 -15.20
C LYS A 430 2.71 -10.68 -14.78
N GLY A 431 2.45 -11.65 -15.67
CA GLY A 431 2.50 -13.09 -15.37
C GLY A 431 1.60 -13.46 -14.17
N ARG A 432 0.37 -12.94 -14.13
CA ARG A 432 -0.55 -13.11 -13.00
C ARG A 432 -1.90 -13.69 -13.45
N GLU A 433 -2.67 -14.12 -12.49
CA GLU A 433 -3.97 -14.76 -12.70
C GLU A 433 -4.96 -13.82 -13.41
N GLN A 434 -5.72 -14.36 -14.40
CA GLN A 434 -6.62 -13.57 -15.24
C GLN A 434 -7.85 -13.03 -14.52
N PHE A 435 -8.25 -13.62 -13.40
CA PHE A 435 -9.37 -13.11 -12.59
C PHE A 435 -9.07 -11.80 -11.83
N ARG A 436 -7.81 -11.34 -11.84
CA ARG A 436 -7.39 -10.13 -11.10
C ARG A 436 -7.72 -8.87 -11.89
N PRO A 437 -8.45 -7.91 -11.27
CA PRO A 437 -8.77 -6.65 -11.92
C PRO A 437 -7.57 -5.72 -12.04
N VAL A 438 -7.69 -4.74 -12.94
CA VAL A 438 -6.84 -3.55 -13.03
C VAL A 438 -7.63 -2.32 -12.61
N ALA A 439 -6.95 -1.27 -12.17
CA ALA A 439 -7.55 -0.08 -11.59
C ALA A 439 -7.68 1.06 -12.62
N PRO A 440 -8.77 1.85 -12.60
CA PRO A 440 -8.86 3.11 -13.34
C PRO A 440 -8.19 4.27 -12.59
N MET A 441 -7.57 5.16 -13.34
CA MET A 441 -7.05 6.44 -12.92
C MET A 441 -7.83 7.55 -13.63
N VAL A 442 -8.30 8.55 -12.89
CA VAL A 442 -9.20 9.61 -13.37
C VAL A 442 -8.94 10.93 -12.67
N LEU A 443 -9.15 12.07 -13.32
CA LEU A 443 -9.12 13.38 -12.65
C LEU A 443 -10.19 13.45 -11.56
N ALA A 444 -9.85 13.97 -10.37
CA ALA A 444 -10.78 14.11 -9.25
C ALA A 444 -12.07 14.87 -9.64
N THR A 445 -11.95 15.86 -10.51
CA THR A 445 -13.06 16.66 -11.04
C THR A 445 -13.99 15.88 -11.97
N ARG A 446 -13.49 14.82 -12.64
CA ARG A 446 -14.27 13.98 -13.58
C ARG A 446 -14.83 12.73 -12.93
N ALA A 447 -14.25 12.30 -11.79
CA ALA A 447 -14.64 11.07 -11.10
C ALA A 447 -16.14 10.99 -10.77
N PRO A 448 -16.82 12.05 -10.26
CA PRO A 448 -18.26 11.99 -9.93
C PRO A 448 -19.19 11.75 -11.12
N GLU A 449 -18.74 11.98 -12.36
CA GLU A 449 -19.52 11.73 -13.57
C GLU A 449 -19.52 10.24 -13.96
N ILE A 450 -18.54 9.47 -13.46
CA ILE A 450 -18.25 8.11 -13.87
C ILE A 450 -18.52 7.11 -12.74
N PHE A 451 -18.19 7.49 -11.51
CA PHE A 451 -18.18 6.63 -10.34
C PHE A 451 -19.06 7.16 -9.21
N ASP A 452 -19.59 6.24 -8.41
CA ASP A 452 -20.35 6.54 -7.19
C ASP A 452 -20.15 5.44 -6.12
N GLY A 453 -20.85 5.57 -4.99
CA GLY A 453 -20.82 4.56 -3.92
C GLY A 453 -19.51 4.44 -3.14
N GLY A 454 -18.61 5.43 -3.25
CA GLY A 454 -17.37 5.54 -2.49
C GLY A 454 -16.92 6.99 -2.31
N PRO A 455 -15.89 7.27 -1.49
CA PRO A 455 -15.41 8.62 -1.25
C PRO A 455 -14.74 9.21 -2.50
N ILE A 456 -15.02 10.48 -2.78
CA ILE A 456 -14.32 11.26 -3.78
C ILE A 456 -13.89 12.57 -3.11
N PRO A 457 -12.55 12.87 -3.08
CA PRO A 457 -11.45 12.18 -3.74
C PRO A 457 -11.07 10.82 -3.13
N SER A 458 -10.51 9.92 -3.96
CA SER A 458 -9.96 8.62 -3.57
C SER A 458 -8.57 8.43 -4.20
N PRO A 459 -7.53 9.10 -3.69
CA PRO A 459 -6.23 9.18 -4.38
C PRO A 459 -5.38 7.91 -4.28
N PHE A 460 -5.66 7.00 -3.31
CA PHE A 460 -4.73 5.93 -2.94
C PHE A 460 -5.21 4.51 -3.28
N MET A 461 -6.28 4.36 -4.09
CA MET A 461 -6.82 3.05 -4.48
C MET A 461 -7.24 2.18 -3.27
N LEU A 462 -7.80 2.77 -2.22
CA LEU A 462 -8.18 2.08 -0.97
C LEU A 462 -9.70 1.92 -0.81
N PHE A 463 -10.45 2.26 -1.85
CA PHE A 463 -11.91 2.10 -1.93
C PHE A 463 -12.33 1.61 -3.32
N THR A 464 -13.42 0.83 -3.36
CA THR A 464 -14.12 0.46 -4.59
C THR A 464 -15.33 1.35 -4.80
N HIS A 465 -15.66 1.63 -6.05
CA HIS A 465 -16.78 2.48 -6.45
C HIS A 465 -17.63 1.76 -7.48
N GLY A 466 -18.95 1.97 -7.44
CA GLY A 466 -19.84 1.58 -8.51
C GLY A 466 -19.62 2.44 -9.76
N LEU A 467 -20.02 1.94 -10.91
CA LEU A 467 -20.02 2.71 -12.16
C LEU A 467 -21.42 3.31 -12.41
N ARG A 468 -21.46 4.56 -12.86
CA ARG A 468 -22.70 5.17 -13.33
C ARG A 468 -23.16 4.55 -14.64
N PRO A 469 -24.48 4.55 -14.94
CA PRO A 469 -25.04 3.94 -16.14
C PRO A 469 -24.32 4.39 -17.44
N GLY A 470 -24.05 3.44 -18.34
CA GLY A 470 -23.39 3.66 -19.63
C GLY A 470 -21.87 3.79 -19.58
N TRP A 471 -21.24 3.72 -18.41
CA TRP A 471 -19.77 3.78 -18.32
C TRP A 471 -19.10 2.40 -18.41
N ALA A 472 -19.78 1.34 -18.01
CA ALA A 472 -19.20 0.00 -18.09
C ALA A 472 -18.83 -0.39 -19.54
N GLU A 473 -19.64 0.00 -20.52
CA GLU A 473 -19.38 -0.26 -21.94
C GLU A 473 -18.28 0.65 -22.50
N ARG A 474 -18.03 1.81 -21.88
CA ARG A 474 -17.02 2.78 -22.33
C ARG A 474 -15.62 2.49 -21.82
N ILE A 475 -15.51 1.83 -20.64
CA ILE A 475 -14.25 1.53 -19.96
C ILE A 475 -14.19 0.05 -19.51
N PRO A 476 -14.50 -0.92 -20.38
CA PRO A 476 -14.71 -2.32 -19.98
C PRO A 476 -13.48 -2.98 -19.36
N ALA A 477 -12.26 -2.53 -19.68
CA ALA A 477 -11.04 -3.15 -19.14
C ALA A 477 -10.83 -2.93 -17.63
N VAL A 478 -11.52 -1.96 -17.02
CA VAL A 478 -11.36 -1.62 -15.59
C VAL A 478 -12.57 -1.96 -14.72
N VAL A 479 -13.59 -2.57 -15.33
CA VAL A 479 -14.80 -3.01 -14.64
C VAL A 479 -14.62 -4.41 -14.10
N HIS A 480 -14.75 -4.58 -12.79
CA HIS A 480 -14.68 -5.91 -12.18
C HIS A 480 -16.00 -6.67 -12.34
N VAL A 481 -16.01 -8.00 -12.09
CA VAL A 481 -17.18 -8.87 -12.29
C VAL A 481 -18.39 -8.48 -11.45
N ASP A 482 -18.20 -7.78 -10.34
CA ASP A 482 -19.22 -7.23 -9.46
C ASP A 482 -19.69 -5.81 -9.87
N CYS A 483 -19.33 -5.34 -11.06
CA CYS A 483 -19.61 -4.00 -11.57
C CYS A 483 -19.02 -2.86 -10.74
N THR A 484 -17.94 -3.12 -9.99
CA THR A 484 -17.19 -2.10 -9.27
C THR A 484 -15.81 -1.84 -9.90
N ALA A 485 -15.16 -0.73 -9.48
CA ALA A 485 -13.79 -0.42 -9.81
C ALA A 485 -13.08 0.19 -8.61
N ARG A 486 -11.80 -0.16 -8.39
CA ARG A 486 -10.95 0.46 -7.37
C ARG A 486 -10.24 1.66 -7.97
N ILE A 487 -10.84 2.84 -7.86
CA ILE A 487 -10.37 4.03 -8.55
C ILE A 487 -9.18 4.70 -7.88
N GLN A 488 -8.39 5.40 -8.70
CA GLN A 488 -7.48 6.46 -8.27
C GLN A 488 -7.97 7.79 -8.80
N THR A 489 -8.22 8.75 -7.92
CA THR A 489 -8.46 10.14 -8.32
C THR A 489 -7.16 10.92 -8.33
N VAL A 490 -6.95 11.73 -9.38
CA VAL A 490 -5.77 12.56 -9.58
C VAL A 490 -6.14 14.03 -9.36
N ASP A 491 -5.43 14.67 -8.44
CA ASP A 491 -5.50 16.10 -8.21
C ASP A 491 -4.53 16.83 -9.15
N ARG A 492 -5.02 17.84 -9.87
CA ARG A 492 -4.22 18.58 -10.87
C ARG A 492 -3.05 19.36 -10.26
N GLU A 493 -3.22 19.90 -9.07
CA GLU A 493 -2.21 20.72 -8.41
C GLU A 493 -1.09 19.85 -7.82
N ARG A 494 -1.46 18.67 -7.30
CA ARG A 494 -0.52 17.72 -6.68
C ARG A 494 0.21 16.86 -7.71
N GLU A 495 -0.49 16.46 -8.79
CA GLU A 495 0.04 15.56 -9.83
C GLU A 495 -0.14 16.17 -11.23
N PRO A 496 0.50 17.33 -11.53
CA PRO A 496 0.24 18.09 -12.75
C PRO A 496 0.59 17.35 -14.04
N LEU A 497 1.64 16.52 -14.03
CA LEU A 497 2.06 15.75 -15.19
C LEU A 497 1.06 14.62 -15.52
N VAL A 498 0.62 13.90 -14.51
CA VAL A 498 -0.39 12.83 -14.65
C VAL A 498 -1.73 13.41 -15.06
N ALA A 499 -2.13 14.51 -14.45
CA ALA A 499 -3.37 15.23 -14.82
C ALA A 499 -3.36 15.67 -16.29
N ARG A 500 -2.23 16.25 -16.75
CA ARG A 500 -2.06 16.66 -18.15
C ARG A 500 -2.15 15.46 -19.10
N MET A 501 -1.56 14.33 -18.78
CA MET A 501 -1.66 13.11 -19.58
C MET A 501 -3.12 12.65 -19.70
N LEU A 502 -3.87 12.65 -18.59
CA LEU A 502 -5.31 12.29 -18.57
C LEU A 502 -6.13 13.24 -19.45
N GLU A 503 -5.90 14.55 -19.38
CA GLU A 503 -6.58 15.56 -20.19
C GLU A 503 -6.29 15.38 -21.68
N ARG A 504 -5.03 15.11 -22.04
CA ARG A 504 -4.63 14.84 -23.42
C ARG A 504 -5.24 13.55 -23.96
N PHE A 505 -5.35 12.53 -23.10
CA PHE A 505 -6.03 11.28 -23.47
C PHE A 505 -7.55 11.50 -23.67
N GLU A 506 -8.20 12.22 -22.75
CA GLU A 506 -9.63 12.57 -22.88
C GLU A 506 -9.89 13.35 -24.17
N ALA A 507 -9.06 14.35 -24.48
CA ALA A 507 -9.21 15.15 -25.69
C ALA A 507 -9.16 14.32 -26.99
N ARG A 508 -8.41 13.20 -27.00
CA ARG A 508 -8.27 12.29 -28.15
C ARG A 508 -9.38 11.24 -28.23
N THR A 509 -9.88 10.81 -27.08
CA THR A 509 -10.72 9.60 -26.99
C THR A 509 -12.14 9.86 -26.51
N GLY A 510 -12.39 11.02 -25.90
CA GLY A 510 -13.65 11.32 -25.21
C GLY A 510 -13.84 10.55 -23.90
N VAL A 511 -12.80 9.84 -23.40
CA VAL A 511 -12.83 9.06 -22.16
C VAL A 511 -11.80 9.59 -21.18
N PRO A 512 -12.19 10.15 -20.00
CA PRO A 512 -11.28 10.76 -19.03
C PRO A 512 -10.66 9.73 -18.06
N VAL A 513 -10.46 8.50 -18.50
CA VAL A 513 -9.99 7.38 -17.68
C VAL A 513 -8.86 6.65 -18.37
N VAL A 514 -7.82 6.29 -17.63
CA VAL A 514 -6.71 5.44 -18.08
C VAL A 514 -6.55 4.27 -17.10
N VAL A 515 -6.20 3.08 -17.60
CA VAL A 515 -5.83 1.96 -16.73
C VAL A 515 -4.53 2.28 -16.01
N ASN A 516 -4.47 2.06 -14.69
CA ASN A 516 -3.26 2.16 -13.89
C ASN A 516 -3.01 0.88 -13.08
N THR A 517 -1.87 0.24 -13.29
CA THR A 517 -1.39 -0.88 -12.45
C THR A 517 0.12 -0.74 -12.22
N SER A 518 0.66 -1.44 -11.21
CA SER A 518 2.07 -1.31 -10.85
C SER A 518 3.02 -1.76 -11.96
N LEU A 519 4.10 -1.00 -12.16
CA LEU A 519 5.17 -1.33 -13.09
C LEU A 519 6.08 -2.40 -12.49
N ASN A 520 5.77 -3.65 -12.76
CA ASN A 520 6.55 -4.82 -12.39
C ASN A 520 6.07 -6.05 -13.17
N THR A 521 6.95 -7.02 -13.30
CA THR A 521 6.62 -8.37 -13.81
C THR A 521 6.41 -9.34 -12.65
N ALA A 522 5.96 -10.58 -12.96
CA ALA A 522 5.55 -11.59 -11.98
C ALA A 522 6.51 -11.74 -10.80
N GLY A 523 5.97 -11.65 -9.60
CA GLY A 523 6.69 -11.94 -8.35
C GLY A 523 7.78 -10.93 -7.97
N ARG A 524 8.02 -9.89 -8.80
CA ARG A 524 9.01 -8.86 -8.51
C ARG A 524 8.39 -7.66 -7.79
N PRO A 525 9.15 -6.95 -6.94
CA PRO A 525 8.78 -5.65 -6.42
C PRO A 525 8.46 -4.65 -7.54
N MET A 526 7.67 -3.62 -7.24
CA MET A 526 7.51 -2.48 -8.13
C MET A 526 8.88 -1.88 -8.46
N VAL A 527 9.10 -1.47 -9.70
CA VAL A 527 10.38 -0.89 -10.12
C VAL A 527 10.66 0.39 -9.34
N ASP A 528 11.95 0.67 -9.13
CA ASP A 528 12.39 1.89 -8.45
C ASP A 528 13.59 2.54 -9.14
N ASP A 529 14.57 1.75 -9.58
CA ASP A 529 15.72 2.22 -10.36
C ASP A 529 15.39 2.27 -11.87
N PRO A 530 15.94 3.22 -12.63
CA PRO A 530 15.81 3.26 -14.10
C PRO A 530 16.25 1.97 -14.80
N ARG A 531 17.22 1.25 -14.25
CA ARG A 531 17.65 -0.07 -14.74
C ARG A 531 16.50 -1.09 -14.63
N ASP A 532 15.80 -1.12 -13.49
CA ASP A 532 14.66 -2.01 -13.31
C ASP A 532 13.53 -1.71 -14.29
N ALA A 533 13.31 -0.41 -14.59
CA ALA A 533 12.33 0.01 -15.59
C ALA A 533 12.70 -0.49 -16.98
N LEU A 534 13.98 -0.41 -17.37
CA LEU A 534 14.51 -0.94 -18.63
C LEU A 534 14.43 -2.47 -18.69
N GLU A 535 14.75 -3.17 -17.59
CA GLU A 535 14.63 -4.62 -17.51
C GLU A 535 13.15 -5.07 -17.64
N CYS A 536 12.24 -4.38 -16.97
CA CYS A 536 10.79 -4.63 -17.08
C CYS A 536 10.31 -4.39 -18.52
N PHE A 537 10.69 -3.27 -19.13
CA PHE A 537 10.37 -2.94 -20.51
C PHE A 537 10.95 -3.96 -21.50
N GLY A 538 12.20 -4.39 -21.30
CA GLY A 538 12.88 -5.35 -22.17
C GLY A 538 12.31 -6.77 -22.08
N SER A 539 11.91 -7.20 -20.88
CA SER A 539 11.44 -8.57 -20.61
C SER A 539 9.95 -8.81 -20.84
N ALA A 540 9.15 -7.77 -21.01
CA ALA A 540 7.71 -7.86 -21.18
C ALA A 540 7.25 -7.15 -22.46
N PRO A 541 6.11 -7.53 -23.08
CA PRO A 541 5.59 -6.91 -24.31
C PRO A 541 4.94 -5.54 -24.07
N VAL A 542 5.72 -4.61 -23.51
CA VAL A 542 5.35 -3.20 -23.32
C VAL A 542 5.79 -2.41 -24.56
N ASP A 543 4.93 -1.54 -25.09
CA ASP A 543 5.16 -0.87 -26.35
C ASP A 543 6.06 0.38 -26.22
N VAL A 544 5.87 1.13 -25.12
CA VAL A 544 6.57 2.39 -24.85
C VAL A 544 7.02 2.43 -23.38
N LEU A 545 8.23 2.90 -23.12
CA LEU A 545 8.69 3.31 -21.79
C LEU A 545 8.80 4.84 -21.78
N ALA A 546 7.99 5.51 -20.98
CA ALA A 546 8.10 6.93 -20.66
C ALA A 546 8.85 7.08 -19.35
N ILE A 547 10.08 7.56 -19.40
CA ILE A 547 11.00 7.66 -18.25
C ILE A 547 11.51 9.10 -18.12
N GLY A 548 11.03 9.82 -17.11
CA GLY A 548 11.20 11.27 -17.05
C GLY A 548 10.67 11.93 -18.32
N PRO A 549 11.43 12.85 -18.93
CA PRO A 549 11.02 13.50 -20.18
C PRO A 549 11.30 12.67 -21.44
N PHE A 550 11.78 11.43 -21.30
CA PHE A 550 12.22 10.61 -22.42
C PHE A 550 11.24 9.49 -22.76
N LEU A 551 11.21 9.12 -24.04
CA LEU A 551 10.47 7.96 -24.55
C LEU A 551 11.45 6.94 -25.17
N VAL A 552 11.30 5.68 -24.78
CA VAL A 552 11.92 4.53 -25.43
C VAL A 552 10.81 3.74 -26.11
N ARG A 553 10.89 3.58 -27.41
CA ARG A 553 9.91 2.80 -28.19
C ARG A 553 10.48 1.45 -28.54
N ARG A 554 9.66 0.43 -28.47
CA ARG A 554 10.08 -0.92 -28.94
C ARG A 554 10.20 -0.90 -30.45
N ALA A 555 11.41 -1.14 -30.98
CA ALA A 555 11.65 -1.24 -32.41
C ALA A 555 10.94 -2.46 -33.00
N GLY A 556 10.10 -2.24 -34.01
CA GLY A 556 9.71 -3.23 -34.99
C GLY A 556 8.87 -4.41 -34.53
N VAL A 557 7.75 -4.18 -33.82
CA VAL A 557 6.59 -5.08 -34.00
C VAL A 557 5.74 -4.46 -35.10
N ALA A 558 5.94 -4.89 -36.34
CA ALA A 558 5.01 -4.62 -37.43
C ALA A 558 3.62 -5.04 -36.93
N ARG A 559 2.65 -4.15 -37.02
CA ARG A 559 1.24 -4.45 -36.73
C ARG A 559 0.88 -5.72 -37.49
N VAL A 560 0.61 -6.80 -36.75
CA VAL A 560 -0.15 -7.92 -37.32
C VAL A 560 -1.54 -7.34 -37.55
N PRO A 561 -2.02 -7.23 -38.80
CA PRO A 561 -3.38 -6.74 -39.03
C PRO A 561 -4.32 -7.68 -38.32
N GLU A 562 -5.26 -7.12 -37.55
CA GLU A 562 -6.39 -7.88 -36.99
C GLU A 562 -6.97 -8.75 -38.10
N ARG A 563 -6.98 -10.07 -37.90
CA ARG A 563 -7.74 -10.97 -38.75
C ARG A 563 -9.19 -10.52 -38.62
N ALA A 564 -9.74 -9.98 -39.71
CA ALA A 564 -11.17 -9.77 -39.84
C ALA A 564 -11.85 -11.10 -39.47
N THR A 565 -12.61 -11.09 -38.39
CA THR A 565 -13.50 -12.22 -38.05
C THR A 565 -14.53 -12.29 -39.16
N GLU A 566 -14.38 -13.29 -40.04
CA GLU A 566 -15.44 -13.64 -40.97
C GLU A 566 -16.69 -14.02 -40.15
N PRO A 567 -17.86 -13.52 -40.50
CA PRO A 567 -19.10 -13.89 -39.82
C PRO A 567 -19.33 -15.39 -40.08
N VAL A 568 -19.44 -16.17 -38.99
CA VAL A 568 -19.90 -17.55 -39.04
C VAL A 568 -21.33 -17.49 -39.62
N ALA A 569 -21.48 -17.99 -40.82
CA ALA A 569 -22.78 -18.21 -41.46
C ALA A 569 -23.59 -19.21 -40.64
N ALA A 570 -24.90 -18.91 -40.48
CA ALA A 570 -25.90 -19.57 -39.67
C ALA A 570 -26.04 -21.08 -39.90
#